data_bea5f8da800d1842ac121e5eadbfa3e0
#
_entry.id   bea5f8da800d1842ac121e5eadbfa3e0
#
_cell.length_a   1.000
_cell.length_b   1.000
_cell.length_c   1.000
_cell.angle_alpha   90.00
_cell.angle_beta   90.00
_cell.angle_gamma   90.00
#
_symmetry.space_group_name_H-M   'P 1'
#
loop_
_entity.id
_entity.type
_entity.pdbx_description
1 polymer ?
#
loop_
_entity_poly.entity_id
_entity_poly.type
_entity_poly.pdbx_seq_one_letter_code
_entity_poly.pdbx_strand_id
1 'polypeptide(L)'
;MSVFIGYPSFMAYQMMKGKKDNNDGFPSISGMIARYSALGLTNEQMAANPVWVDKTGNGNDLILSNFGFAEGSGYGLYAENYAGSRWVQSTARADLTWTSYSVNITSVKVASTQLYYQSYPEQPSFTVPSYKIKVYGLKDGQTLSYKQVTSEGQQIYKISEDGIYTLPSFPFKANGDWYGFTLNKVQESCDITIEQIPEYEGYLVTDGVDDKAVSKQFKFGENFTVILDFKFPVKKISYCGFDLSSKVRIQNIQGSGVYVVLKGNKTLIPSNVVRAVTSEGKVYDENWNEYNIVPGNISSNYTMVNLGFDGSNQFAESATKLAGIYSSALSKDECIKAYNYLQTLKAK
;
A
#
# COMPACT_ATOMS: atom_id res chain seq x y z
N MET A 1 -10.46 -28.34 -30.14
CA MET A 1 -9.00 -28.16 -30.06
C MET A 1 -8.73 -27.24 -28.89
N SER A 2 -8.42 -27.81 -27.71
CA SER A 2 -8.19 -27.05 -26.48
C SER A 2 -6.71 -26.71 -26.40
N VAL A 3 -6.41 -25.42 -26.37
CA VAL A 3 -5.03 -24.94 -26.18
C VAL A 3 -4.74 -24.95 -24.67
N PHE A 4 -3.91 -25.88 -24.22
CA PHE A 4 -3.32 -25.88 -22.90
C PHE A 4 -2.24 -24.79 -22.85
N ILE A 5 -2.51 -23.68 -22.13
CA ILE A 5 -1.48 -22.72 -21.76
C ILE A 5 -0.78 -23.31 -20.53
N GLY A 6 0.37 -23.94 -20.76
CA GLY A 6 1.20 -24.47 -19.69
C GLY A 6 1.83 -23.33 -18.90
N TYR A 7 1.57 -23.28 -17.58
CA TYR A 7 2.32 -22.43 -16.66
C TYR A 7 3.79 -22.87 -16.68
N PRO A 8 4.76 -21.95 -16.69
CA PRO A 8 6.17 -22.31 -16.53
C PRO A 8 6.36 -23.03 -15.20
N SER A 9 6.94 -24.20 -15.25
CA SER A 9 7.14 -25.04 -14.08
C SER A 9 8.01 -24.33 -13.04
N PHE A 10 7.73 -24.56 -11.77
CA PHE A 10 8.49 -24.11 -10.60
C PHE A 10 10.03 -24.35 -10.74
N MET A 11 10.44 -25.34 -11.53
CA MET A 11 11.85 -25.60 -11.86
C MET A 11 12.48 -24.53 -12.77
N ALA A 12 11.74 -23.90 -13.66
CA ALA A 12 12.30 -22.85 -14.53
C ALA A 12 12.65 -21.59 -13.74
N TYR A 13 11.90 -21.29 -12.68
CA TYR A 13 12.18 -20.19 -11.75
C TYR A 13 13.47 -20.43 -10.93
N GLN A 14 13.77 -21.68 -10.58
CA GLN A 14 14.98 -22.03 -9.83
C GLN A 14 16.26 -21.93 -10.68
N MET A 15 16.19 -22.12 -11.99
CA MET A 15 17.36 -22.06 -12.88
C MET A 15 17.81 -20.62 -13.22
N MET A 16 16.97 -19.60 -12.96
CA MET A 16 17.36 -18.19 -13.14
C MET A 16 18.08 -17.59 -11.94
N LYS A 17 18.36 -18.36 -10.88
CA LYS A 17 19.21 -17.92 -9.76
C LYS A 17 20.68 -17.88 -10.19
N GLY A 18 21.05 -16.87 -11.00
CA GLY A 18 22.45 -16.49 -11.17
C GLY A 18 23.06 -16.12 -9.82
N LYS A 19 24.32 -16.49 -9.60
CA LYS A 19 25.11 -16.08 -8.43
C LYS A 19 24.93 -14.58 -8.21
N LYS A 20 24.42 -14.21 -7.04
CA LYS A 20 24.32 -12.81 -6.63
C LYS A 20 25.69 -12.26 -6.30
N ASP A 21 26.05 -11.19 -6.97
CA ASP A 21 27.05 -10.26 -6.46
C ASP A 21 26.45 -9.49 -5.29
N ASN A 22 26.85 -9.85 -4.07
CA ASN A 22 26.45 -9.19 -2.81
C ASN A 22 27.21 -7.87 -2.60
N ASN A 23 27.32 -7.03 -3.62
CA ASN A 23 28.11 -5.79 -3.52
C ASN A 23 27.22 -4.54 -3.63
N ASP A 24 26.23 -4.44 -2.75
CA ASP A 24 25.39 -3.24 -2.61
C ASP A 24 26.09 -2.08 -1.87
N GLY A 25 27.41 -2.21 -1.57
CA GLY A 25 28.23 -1.15 -0.98
C GLY A 25 27.95 -0.82 0.50
N PHE A 26 27.05 -1.57 1.16
CA PHE A 26 26.75 -1.40 2.58
C PHE A 26 27.41 -2.48 3.45
N PRO A 27 27.82 -2.14 4.68
CA PRO A 27 28.24 -3.16 5.63
C PRO A 27 27.08 -4.11 5.85
N SER A 28 27.24 -5.35 5.39
CA SER A 28 26.26 -6.41 5.62
C SER A 28 26.08 -6.53 7.13
N ILE A 29 24.95 -6.08 7.66
CA ILE A 29 24.53 -6.52 8.99
C ILE A 29 24.30 -8.02 8.79
N SER A 30 25.23 -8.82 9.32
CA SER A 30 25.22 -10.26 9.13
C SER A 30 23.93 -10.86 9.70
N GLY A 31 23.38 -11.88 9.06
CA GLY A 31 22.23 -12.61 9.56
C GLY A 31 20.86 -12.12 9.10
N MET A 32 20.77 -11.34 8.01
CA MET A 32 19.48 -11.00 7.41
C MET A 32 18.81 -12.25 6.81
N ILE A 33 17.61 -12.57 7.29
CA ILE A 33 16.85 -13.77 6.90
C ILE A 33 15.82 -13.46 5.83
N ALA A 34 15.13 -12.31 5.97
CA ALA A 34 14.15 -11.86 5.00
C ALA A 34 14.17 -10.33 4.90
N ARG A 35 13.81 -9.82 3.72
CA ARG A 35 13.79 -8.40 3.41
C ARG A 35 12.72 -8.07 2.38
N TYR A 36 11.82 -7.17 2.74
CA TYR A 36 10.73 -6.72 1.88
C TYR A 36 10.75 -5.20 1.75
N SER A 37 10.44 -4.71 0.56
CA SER A 37 10.29 -3.28 0.30
C SER A 37 9.15 -3.05 -0.68
N ALA A 38 8.22 -2.16 -0.35
CA ALA A 38 7.16 -1.72 -1.24
C ALA A 38 7.60 -0.56 -2.16
N LEU A 39 8.79 0.00 -1.95
CA LEU A 39 9.29 1.13 -2.72
C LEU A 39 9.46 0.78 -4.21
N GLY A 40 8.75 1.49 -5.07
CA GLY A 40 8.80 1.32 -6.52
C GLY A 40 7.97 0.16 -7.07
N LEU A 41 7.12 -0.48 -6.25
CA LEU A 41 6.07 -1.37 -6.73
C LEU A 41 4.88 -0.57 -7.24
N THR A 42 4.09 -1.14 -8.13
CA THR A 42 2.80 -0.63 -8.57
C THR A 42 1.70 -1.67 -8.39
N ASN A 43 0.46 -1.22 -8.34
CA ASN A 43 -0.69 -2.12 -8.23
C ASN A 43 -0.80 -3.07 -9.42
N GLU A 44 -0.47 -2.62 -10.64
CA GLU A 44 -0.48 -3.45 -11.84
C GLU A 44 0.55 -4.57 -11.76
N GLN A 45 1.76 -4.27 -11.27
CA GLN A 45 2.81 -5.29 -11.08
C GLN A 45 2.39 -6.32 -10.04
N MET A 46 1.79 -5.87 -8.94
CA MET A 46 1.35 -6.75 -7.86
C MET A 46 0.11 -7.56 -8.24
N ALA A 47 -0.82 -7.00 -9.01
CA ALA A 47 -1.97 -7.74 -9.54
C ALA A 47 -1.54 -8.82 -10.54
N ALA A 48 -0.55 -8.51 -11.39
CA ALA A 48 -0.02 -9.48 -12.36
C ALA A 48 0.77 -10.61 -11.70
N ASN A 49 1.43 -10.33 -10.56
CA ASN A 49 2.19 -11.30 -9.78
C ASN A 49 2.02 -10.99 -8.28
N PRO A 50 1.04 -11.57 -7.59
CA PRO A 50 0.71 -11.25 -6.20
C PRO A 50 1.72 -11.86 -5.21
N VAL A 51 2.99 -11.51 -5.40
CA VAL A 51 4.12 -11.96 -4.59
C VAL A 51 4.98 -10.77 -4.18
N TRP A 52 5.09 -10.55 -2.89
CA TRP A 52 6.07 -9.60 -2.35
C TRP A 52 7.40 -10.32 -2.10
N VAL A 53 8.32 -10.12 -3.01
CA VAL A 53 9.57 -10.91 -3.10
C VAL A 53 10.51 -10.60 -1.95
N ASP A 54 11.01 -11.65 -1.30
CA ASP A 54 12.13 -11.58 -0.36
C ASP A 54 13.44 -11.22 -1.09
N LYS A 55 13.92 -10.00 -0.87
CA LYS A 55 15.11 -9.47 -1.54
C LYS A 55 16.45 -10.04 -1.02
N THR A 56 16.44 -10.89 0.02
CA THR A 56 17.64 -11.59 0.45
C THR A 56 17.99 -12.77 -0.47
N GLY A 57 17.01 -13.29 -1.21
CA GLY A 57 17.15 -14.50 -2.03
C GLY A 57 17.03 -15.81 -1.24
N ASN A 58 16.65 -15.75 0.05
CA ASN A 58 16.38 -16.95 0.85
C ASN A 58 15.04 -17.60 0.51
N GLY A 59 14.23 -16.93 -0.35
CA GLY A 59 12.96 -17.43 -0.83
C GLY A 59 11.86 -17.43 0.23
N ASN A 60 11.89 -16.48 1.15
CA ASN A 60 10.83 -16.23 2.14
C ASN A 60 9.79 -15.25 1.61
N ASP A 61 9.46 -15.36 0.31
CA ASP A 61 8.49 -14.51 -0.37
C ASP A 61 7.14 -14.53 0.34
N LEU A 62 6.44 -13.36 0.33
CA LEU A 62 5.08 -13.25 0.83
C LEU A 62 4.09 -13.43 -0.32
N ILE A 63 3.19 -14.38 -0.18
CA ILE A 63 2.07 -14.57 -1.11
C ILE A 63 0.95 -13.64 -0.67
N LEU A 64 0.52 -12.77 -1.58
CA LEU A 64 -0.55 -11.81 -1.38
C LEU A 64 -1.89 -12.43 -1.79
N SER A 65 -2.88 -12.36 -0.93
CA SER A 65 -4.22 -12.90 -1.20
C SER A 65 -5.28 -11.88 -0.86
N ASN A 66 -6.30 -11.79 -1.69
CA ASN A 66 -7.50 -10.97 -1.57
C ASN A 66 -7.30 -9.45 -1.74
N PHE A 67 -6.08 -9.00 -2.02
CA PHE A 67 -5.82 -7.58 -2.28
C PHE A 67 -6.59 -7.06 -3.50
N GLY A 68 -7.18 -5.88 -3.39
CA GLY A 68 -7.91 -5.22 -4.48
C GLY A 68 -6.99 -4.69 -5.58
N PHE A 69 -5.81 -4.21 -5.26
CA PHE A 69 -4.80 -3.62 -6.15
C PHE A 69 -5.31 -2.46 -7.04
N ALA A 70 -6.45 -1.92 -6.76
CA ALA A 70 -7.03 -0.80 -7.49
C ALA A 70 -7.73 0.18 -6.54
N GLU A 71 -8.57 -0.33 -5.67
CA GLU A 71 -9.36 0.42 -4.70
C GLU A 71 -9.36 -0.36 -3.37
N GLY A 72 -9.24 0.34 -2.26
CA GLY A 72 -9.37 -0.25 -0.91
C GLY A 72 -8.11 -0.89 -0.34
N SER A 73 -7.33 -1.63 -1.11
CA SER A 73 -6.08 -2.25 -0.65
C SER A 73 -5.07 -2.43 -1.78
N GLY A 74 -3.81 -2.61 -1.42
CA GLY A 74 -2.71 -2.75 -2.35
C GLY A 74 -1.62 -1.70 -2.11
N TYR A 75 -0.88 -1.34 -3.16
CA TYR A 75 0.14 -0.31 -3.06
C TYR A 75 -0.51 1.08 -2.94
N GLY A 76 -0.17 1.80 -1.87
CA GLY A 76 -0.43 3.22 -1.71
C GLY A 76 -1.83 3.60 -1.22
N LEU A 77 -2.82 2.76 -1.33
CA LEU A 77 -4.24 3.05 -1.05
C LEU A 77 -4.77 4.24 -1.85
N TYR A 78 -5.42 3.95 -2.96
CA TYR A 78 -6.08 4.95 -3.81
C TYR A 78 -7.55 5.12 -3.40
N ALA A 79 -8.03 6.36 -3.47
CA ALA A 79 -9.40 6.70 -3.11
C ALA A 79 -10.42 6.29 -4.17
N GLU A 80 -9.99 6.27 -5.44
CA GLU A 80 -10.84 5.99 -6.61
C GLU A 80 -10.17 5.02 -7.56
N ASN A 81 -10.99 4.24 -8.25
CA ASN A 81 -10.57 3.42 -9.37
C ASN A 81 -11.14 4.00 -10.67
N TYR A 82 -10.37 4.84 -11.38
CA TYR A 82 -10.80 5.49 -12.62
C TYR A 82 -11.07 4.50 -13.77
N ALA A 83 -10.46 3.31 -13.76
CA ALA A 83 -10.74 2.24 -14.70
C ALA A 83 -11.97 1.39 -14.31
N GLY A 84 -12.54 1.63 -13.14
CA GLY A 84 -13.72 0.92 -12.66
C GLY A 84 -14.96 1.23 -13.50
N SER A 85 -15.90 0.29 -13.55
CA SER A 85 -17.15 0.40 -14.33
C SER A 85 -18.05 1.56 -13.91
N ARG A 86 -17.79 2.14 -12.75
CA ARG A 86 -18.56 3.28 -12.21
C ARG A 86 -18.18 4.60 -12.88
N TRP A 87 -16.97 4.73 -13.43
CA TRP A 87 -16.54 5.93 -14.10
C TRP A 87 -17.01 5.95 -15.55
N VAL A 88 -17.82 6.94 -15.89
CA VAL A 88 -18.38 7.09 -17.22
C VAL A 88 -17.42 7.90 -18.09
N GLN A 89 -17.10 7.34 -19.23
CA GLN A 89 -16.15 7.87 -20.20
C GLN A 89 -16.87 8.46 -21.39
N SER A 90 -16.63 9.69 -21.69
CA SER A 90 -17.15 10.30 -22.90
C SER A 90 -16.13 10.26 -24.05
N THR A 91 -15.83 9.05 -24.55
CA THR A 91 -14.90 8.86 -25.68
C THR A 91 -15.33 9.55 -26.97
N ALA A 92 -16.63 9.85 -27.11
CA ALA A 92 -17.14 10.67 -28.22
C ALA A 92 -16.65 12.15 -28.14
N ARG A 93 -16.20 12.60 -26.97
CA ARG A 93 -15.83 13.99 -26.70
C ARG A 93 -14.35 14.22 -26.52
N ALA A 94 -13.59 13.19 -26.20
CA ALA A 94 -12.15 13.25 -26.02
C ALA A 94 -11.50 11.90 -26.31
N ASP A 95 -10.21 11.91 -26.63
CA ASP A 95 -9.37 10.72 -26.60
C ASP A 95 -8.72 10.62 -25.22
N LEU A 96 -9.07 9.55 -24.52
CA LEU A 96 -8.70 9.32 -23.13
C LEU A 96 -8.00 7.97 -23.00
N THR A 97 -6.95 7.93 -22.22
CA THR A 97 -6.37 6.68 -21.72
C THR A 97 -6.34 6.74 -20.19
N TRP A 98 -6.53 5.60 -19.54
CA TRP A 98 -6.56 5.54 -18.10
C TRP A 98 -6.04 4.23 -17.53
N THR A 99 -5.58 4.38 -16.30
CA THR A 99 -5.29 3.31 -15.38
C THR A 99 -6.29 3.39 -14.21
N SER A 100 -6.16 2.52 -13.23
CA SER A 100 -6.95 2.61 -12.01
C SER A 100 -6.74 3.94 -11.24
N TYR A 101 -5.59 4.59 -11.39
CA TYR A 101 -5.23 5.78 -10.62
C TYR A 101 -4.93 7.02 -11.47
N SER A 102 -4.95 6.94 -12.79
CA SER A 102 -4.67 8.08 -13.66
C SER A 102 -5.55 8.14 -14.89
N VAL A 103 -5.72 9.36 -15.40
CA VAL A 103 -6.38 9.66 -16.69
C VAL A 103 -5.46 10.56 -17.48
N ASN A 104 -5.19 10.20 -18.73
CA ASN A 104 -4.53 11.07 -19.70
C ASN A 104 -5.51 11.47 -20.80
N ILE A 105 -5.57 12.77 -21.11
CA ILE A 105 -6.43 13.37 -22.13
C ILE A 105 -5.52 13.84 -23.25
N THR A 106 -5.58 13.17 -24.42
CA THR A 106 -4.69 13.47 -25.57
C THR A 106 -5.34 14.35 -26.63
N SER A 107 -6.68 14.37 -26.70
CA SER A 107 -7.40 15.31 -27.54
C SER A 107 -8.77 15.63 -26.98
N VAL A 108 -9.28 16.83 -27.33
CA VAL A 108 -10.63 17.27 -26.98
C VAL A 108 -11.38 17.55 -28.28
N LYS A 109 -12.50 16.84 -28.51
CA LYS A 109 -13.28 16.89 -29.75
C LYS A 109 -14.44 17.88 -29.71
N VAL A 110 -14.86 18.30 -28.51
CA VAL A 110 -15.99 19.22 -28.29
C VAL A 110 -15.71 20.17 -27.12
N ALA A 111 -16.47 21.24 -27.03
CA ALA A 111 -16.25 22.38 -26.13
C ALA A 111 -16.24 22.05 -24.61
N SER A 112 -16.71 20.89 -24.20
CA SER A 112 -16.53 20.42 -22.82
C SER A 112 -16.38 18.91 -22.79
N THR A 113 -15.27 18.46 -22.24
CA THR A 113 -15.01 17.04 -22.01
C THR A 113 -15.33 16.73 -20.55
N GLN A 114 -16.07 15.67 -20.34
CA GLN A 114 -16.47 15.21 -19.01
C GLN A 114 -15.94 13.80 -18.77
N LEU A 115 -15.29 13.64 -17.64
CA LEU A 115 -14.97 12.36 -17.03
C LEU A 115 -15.65 12.36 -15.67
N TYR A 116 -16.66 11.53 -15.47
CA TYR A 116 -17.47 11.61 -14.27
C TYR A 116 -17.92 10.25 -13.74
N TYR A 117 -18.15 10.22 -12.46
CA TYR A 117 -18.84 9.16 -11.74
C TYR A 117 -20.27 9.60 -11.52
N GLN A 118 -21.23 8.76 -11.92
CA GLN A 118 -22.64 9.03 -11.76
C GLN A 118 -23.32 7.95 -10.91
N SER A 119 -24.19 8.37 -9.99
CA SER A 119 -25.01 7.42 -9.27
C SER A 119 -26.10 6.85 -10.14
N TYR A 120 -26.39 5.59 -9.91
CA TYR A 120 -27.55 4.89 -10.46
C TYR A 120 -28.55 4.59 -9.34
N PRO A 121 -29.85 4.39 -9.65
CA PRO A 121 -30.93 4.21 -8.66
C PRO A 121 -30.69 3.14 -7.60
N GLU A 122 -29.86 2.15 -7.92
CA GLU A 122 -29.64 0.97 -7.08
C GLU A 122 -28.41 1.09 -6.15
N GLN A 123 -27.74 2.25 -6.14
CA GLN A 123 -26.52 2.40 -5.33
C GLN A 123 -26.83 3.00 -3.96
N PRO A 124 -26.27 2.43 -2.88
CA PRO A 124 -26.38 3.02 -1.56
C PRO A 124 -25.66 4.38 -1.51
N SER A 125 -26.13 5.27 -0.65
CA SER A 125 -25.42 6.51 -0.35
C SER A 125 -24.05 6.19 0.24
N PHE A 126 -23.01 6.91 -0.22
CA PHE A 126 -21.66 6.80 0.32
C PHE A 126 -21.00 8.17 0.35
N THR A 127 -19.86 8.27 1.01
CA THR A 127 -19.05 9.48 1.01
C THR A 127 -17.79 9.22 0.22
N VAL A 128 -17.58 10.00 -0.86
CA VAL A 128 -16.29 10.06 -1.54
C VAL A 128 -15.31 10.71 -0.58
N PRO A 129 -14.18 10.07 -0.23
CA PRO A 129 -13.20 10.65 0.67
C PRO A 129 -12.52 11.86 0.03
N SER A 130 -11.94 12.73 0.85
CA SER A 130 -10.99 13.72 0.35
C SER A 130 -9.73 13.02 -0.12
N TYR A 131 -9.22 13.36 -1.31
CA TYR A 131 -7.99 12.78 -1.83
C TYR A 131 -7.16 13.80 -2.62
N LYS A 132 -5.90 13.49 -2.86
CA LYS A 132 -4.99 14.35 -3.61
C LYS A 132 -4.82 13.86 -5.04
N ILE A 133 -4.72 14.84 -5.93
CA ILE A 133 -4.35 14.59 -7.33
C ILE A 133 -3.15 15.46 -7.71
N LYS A 134 -2.37 14.96 -8.66
CA LYS A 134 -1.40 15.75 -9.42
C LYS A 134 -1.95 15.95 -10.83
N VAL A 135 -1.94 17.20 -11.28
CA VAL A 135 -2.35 17.59 -12.64
C VAL A 135 -1.14 18.14 -13.34
N TYR A 136 -0.91 17.74 -14.59
CA TYR A 136 0.17 18.27 -15.42
C TYR A 136 -0.20 18.23 -16.90
N GLY A 137 0.42 19.14 -17.68
CA GLY A 137 0.20 19.30 -19.11
C GLY A 137 -0.88 20.34 -19.46
N LEU A 138 -1.37 21.13 -18.50
CA LEU A 138 -2.25 22.26 -18.79
C LEU A 138 -1.49 23.36 -19.54
N LYS A 139 -2.06 23.84 -20.65
CA LYS A 139 -1.55 24.96 -21.43
C LYS A 139 -2.27 26.26 -21.05
N ASP A 140 -1.68 27.40 -21.38
CA ASP A 140 -2.24 28.71 -21.10
C ASP A 140 -3.71 28.83 -21.51
N GLY A 141 -4.53 29.23 -20.54
CA GLY A 141 -5.96 29.40 -20.71
C GLY A 141 -6.79 28.12 -20.74
N GLN A 142 -6.20 26.94 -20.56
CA GLN A 142 -6.94 25.72 -20.25
C GLN A 142 -7.33 25.71 -18.78
N THR A 143 -8.50 25.19 -18.48
CA THR A 143 -8.99 25.03 -17.12
C THR A 143 -9.63 23.65 -16.97
N LEU A 144 -9.09 22.87 -16.07
CA LEU A 144 -9.73 21.67 -15.56
C LEU A 144 -10.61 22.08 -14.37
N SER A 145 -11.78 21.50 -14.25
CA SER A 145 -12.65 21.67 -13.09
C SER A 145 -13.03 20.34 -12.53
N TYR A 146 -12.86 20.15 -11.23
CA TYR A 146 -13.51 19.09 -10.50
C TYR A 146 -14.88 19.57 -10.04
N LYS A 147 -15.93 18.87 -10.43
CA LYS A 147 -17.32 19.23 -10.13
C LYS A 147 -17.97 18.19 -9.28
N GLN A 148 -18.77 18.63 -8.34
CA GLN A 148 -19.66 17.84 -7.53
C GLN A 148 -21.07 18.40 -7.74
N VAL A 149 -21.98 17.58 -8.21
CA VAL A 149 -23.34 17.98 -8.57
C VAL A 149 -24.35 17.08 -7.85
N THR A 150 -25.24 17.70 -7.10
CA THR A 150 -26.32 17.04 -6.38
C THR A 150 -27.65 17.74 -6.65
N SER A 151 -28.73 17.16 -6.20
CA SER A 151 -30.04 17.81 -6.17
C SER A 151 -30.06 19.12 -5.34
N GLU A 152 -29.10 19.30 -4.42
CA GLU A 152 -28.99 20.48 -3.55
C GLU A 152 -28.12 21.59 -4.20
N GLY A 153 -27.47 21.32 -5.34
CA GLY A 153 -26.63 22.29 -6.06
C GLY A 153 -25.34 21.69 -6.59
N GLN A 154 -24.45 22.58 -7.02
CA GLN A 154 -23.14 22.17 -7.52
C GLN A 154 -22.00 22.91 -6.81
N GLN A 155 -20.88 22.23 -6.66
CA GLN A 155 -19.60 22.80 -6.24
C GLN A 155 -18.57 22.62 -7.38
N ILE A 156 -17.77 23.64 -7.63
CA ILE A 156 -16.80 23.64 -8.70
C ILE A 156 -15.44 24.08 -8.15
N TYR A 157 -14.44 23.21 -8.32
CA TYR A 157 -13.04 23.47 -7.97
C TYR A 157 -12.26 23.64 -9.25
N LYS A 158 -11.79 24.86 -9.52
CA LYS A 158 -11.00 25.20 -10.70
C LYS A 158 -9.54 24.85 -10.50
N ILE A 159 -8.94 24.28 -11.55
CA ILE A 159 -7.53 23.95 -11.67
C ILE A 159 -7.05 24.59 -12.98
N SER A 160 -6.25 25.65 -12.90
CA SER A 160 -5.81 26.47 -14.04
C SER A 160 -4.33 26.35 -14.35
N GLU A 161 -3.58 25.59 -13.58
CA GLU A 161 -2.14 25.38 -13.74
C GLU A 161 -1.75 23.96 -13.29
N ASP A 162 -0.56 23.53 -13.68
CA ASP A 162 0.00 22.27 -13.23
C ASP A 162 0.29 22.32 -11.72
N GLY A 163 -0.01 21.23 -10.99
CA GLY A 163 0.21 21.22 -9.56
C GLY A 163 -0.43 20.05 -8.84
N ILE A 164 -0.35 20.10 -7.50
CA ILE A 164 -0.97 19.13 -6.59
C ILE A 164 -2.18 19.80 -5.94
N TYR A 165 -3.32 19.12 -6.01
CA TYR A 165 -4.60 19.62 -5.51
C TYR A 165 -5.22 18.61 -4.55
N THR A 166 -5.82 19.13 -3.48
CA THR A 166 -6.64 18.31 -2.58
C THR A 166 -8.09 18.48 -2.98
N LEU A 167 -8.70 17.40 -3.44
CA LEU A 167 -10.14 17.35 -3.70
C LEU A 167 -10.89 17.11 -2.40
N PRO A 168 -11.99 17.84 -2.15
CA PRO A 168 -12.72 17.69 -0.92
C PRO A 168 -13.54 16.40 -0.89
N SER A 169 -13.89 15.97 0.31
CA SER A 169 -14.87 14.91 0.56
C SER A 169 -16.25 15.33 0.04
N PHE A 170 -16.99 14.37 -0.48
CA PHE A 170 -18.31 14.60 -1.08
C PHE A 170 -19.34 13.54 -0.64
N PRO A 171 -20.46 13.93 -0.02
CA PRO A 171 -21.53 12.99 0.30
C PRO A 171 -22.39 12.72 -0.96
N PHE A 172 -22.40 11.50 -1.39
CA PHE A 172 -23.15 11.00 -2.53
C PHE A 172 -24.46 10.40 -2.00
N LYS A 173 -25.59 11.04 -2.24
CA LYS A 173 -26.82 10.76 -1.50
C LYS A 173 -27.95 10.20 -2.34
N ALA A 174 -28.06 10.60 -3.60
CA ALA A 174 -29.24 10.35 -4.39
C ALA A 174 -28.94 9.96 -5.83
N ASN A 175 -29.93 9.32 -6.45
CA ASN A 175 -29.91 9.07 -7.88
C ASN A 175 -29.82 10.39 -8.66
N GLY A 176 -28.90 10.46 -9.60
CA GLY A 176 -28.61 11.65 -10.39
C GLY A 176 -27.47 12.51 -9.85
N ASP A 177 -26.98 12.25 -8.64
CA ASP A 177 -25.74 12.86 -8.17
C ASP A 177 -24.57 12.40 -9.04
N TRP A 178 -23.65 13.30 -9.30
CA TRP A 178 -22.40 12.95 -10.00
C TRP A 178 -21.25 13.85 -9.57
N TYR A 179 -20.05 13.36 -9.75
CA TYR A 179 -18.82 14.12 -9.56
C TYR A 179 -17.79 13.70 -10.61
N GLY A 180 -16.84 14.58 -10.89
CA GLY A 180 -15.80 14.27 -11.84
C GLY A 180 -15.14 15.50 -12.44
N PHE A 181 -14.41 15.28 -13.51
CA PHE A 181 -13.59 16.31 -14.15
C PHE A 181 -14.27 16.81 -15.43
N THR A 182 -14.17 18.12 -15.65
CA THR A 182 -14.54 18.77 -16.92
C THR A 182 -13.39 19.63 -17.39
N LEU A 183 -13.00 19.48 -18.63
CA LEU A 183 -12.04 20.36 -19.28
C LEU A 183 -12.79 21.44 -20.05
N ASN A 184 -12.59 22.68 -19.66
CA ASN A 184 -13.16 23.85 -20.30
C ASN A 184 -12.11 24.48 -21.23
N LYS A 185 -12.46 24.79 -22.42
CA LYS A 185 -11.66 25.28 -23.54
C LYS A 185 -11.11 24.17 -24.43
N VAL A 186 -11.62 24.18 -25.63
CA VAL A 186 -11.27 23.24 -26.69
C VAL A 186 -9.90 23.59 -27.27
N GLN A 187 -9.02 22.60 -27.27
CA GLN A 187 -7.89 22.53 -28.18
C GLN A 187 -7.92 21.17 -28.86
N GLU A 188 -7.64 21.11 -30.14
CA GLU A 188 -7.67 19.86 -30.93
C GLU A 188 -6.67 18.82 -30.39
N SER A 189 -5.54 19.26 -29.84
CA SER A 189 -4.56 18.38 -29.20
C SER A 189 -4.17 18.91 -27.83
N CYS A 190 -4.10 18.04 -26.85
CA CYS A 190 -3.59 18.29 -25.50
C CYS A 190 -2.85 17.06 -25.00
N ASP A 191 -2.19 17.19 -23.87
CA ASP A 191 -1.56 16.07 -23.16
C ASP A 191 -1.66 16.36 -21.67
N ILE A 192 -2.89 16.21 -21.16
CA ILE A 192 -3.20 16.55 -19.77
C ILE A 192 -3.35 15.25 -18.99
N THR A 193 -2.58 15.13 -17.93
CA THR A 193 -2.71 13.98 -17.03
C THR A 193 -3.25 14.41 -15.66
N ILE A 194 -4.19 13.63 -15.17
CA ILE A 194 -4.73 13.68 -13.81
C ILE A 194 -4.32 12.38 -13.14
N GLU A 195 -3.52 12.45 -12.10
CA GLU A 195 -2.98 11.30 -11.38
C GLU A 195 -3.33 11.39 -9.91
N GLN A 196 -3.92 10.34 -9.33
CA GLN A 196 -4.15 10.29 -7.89
C GLN A 196 -2.83 10.10 -7.15
N ILE A 197 -2.65 10.86 -6.09
CA ILE A 197 -1.58 10.65 -5.10
C ILE A 197 -2.15 9.73 -4.02
N PRO A 198 -1.59 8.54 -3.83
CA PRO A 198 -2.09 7.60 -2.84
C PRO A 198 -1.94 8.12 -1.40
N GLU A 199 -2.84 7.72 -0.52
CA GLU A 199 -2.80 8.14 0.90
C GLU A 199 -1.55 7.64 1.61
N TYR A 200 -1.07 6.46 1.23
CA TYR A 200 0.11 5.79 1.82
C TYR A 200 1.16 5.50 0.76
N GLU A 201 1.70 6.56 0.14
CA GLU A 201 2.73 6.40 -0.89
C GLU A 201 3.93 5.59 -0.38
N GLY A 202 4.32 4.58 -1.12
CA GLY A 202 5.43 3.69 -0.76
C GLY A 202 5.08 2.57 0.22
N TYR A 203 3.81 2.38 0.57
CA TYR A 203 3.36 1.31 1.47
C TYR A 203 2.49 0.30 0.74
N LEU A 204 2.59 -0.96 1.14
CA LEU A 204 1.57 -1.97 0.90
C LEU A 204 0.52 -1.84 2.02
N VAL A 205 -0.74 -1.66 1.64
CA VAL A 205 -1.86 -1.42 2.58
C VAL A 205 -2.84 -2.59 2.51
N THR A 206 -3.22 -3.11 3.67
CA THR A 206 -4.28 -4.11 3.84
C THR A 206 -5.58 -3.44 4.29
N ASP A 207 -6.74 -3.97 3.89
CA ASP A 207 -8.05 -3.35 4.13
C ASP A 207 -8.70 -3.71 5.48
N GLY A 208 -8.14 -4.70 6.18
CA GLY A 208 -8.68 -5.18 7.44
C GLY A 208 -9.94 -6.05 7.31
N VAL A 209 -10.26 -6.52 6.10
CA VAL A 209 -11.42 -7.38 5.82
C VAL A 209 -10.99 -8.83 5.60
N ASP A 210 -10.12 -9.07 4.61
CA ASP A 210 -9.68 -10.42 4.24
C ASP A 210 -8.28 -10.46 3.58
N ASP A 211 -7.61 -9.30 3.45
CA ASP A 211 -6.26 -9.21 2.91
C ASP A 211 -5.22 -9.89 3.79
N LYS A 212 -4.35 -10.64 3.17
CA LYS A 212 -3.22 -11.27 3.85
C LYS A 212 -2.01 -11.41 2.95
N ALA A 213 -0.83 -11.21 3.52
CA ALA A 213 0.45 -11.54 2.91
C ALA A 213 1.18 -12.52 3.81
N VAL A 214 1.47 -13.73 3.31
CA VAL A 214 1.96 -14.85 4.13
C VAL A 214 3.19 -15.49 3.48
N SER A 215 4.28 -15.65 4.26
CA SER A 215 5.44 -16.43 3.82
C SER A 215 5.23 -17.93 4.02
N LYS A 216 6.04 -18.75 3.35
CA LYS A 216 6.24 -20.11 3.81
C LYS A 216 6.86 -20.12 5.20
N GLN A 217 6.72 -21.25 5.90
CA GLN A 217 7.42 -21.48 7.16
C GLN A 217 8.94 -21.61 6.92
N PHE A 218 9.75 -20.96 7.76
CA PHE A 218 11.19 -21.06 7.71
C PHE A 218 11.81 -21.25 9.10
N LYS A 219 13.03 -21.78 9.14
CA LYS A 219 13.76 -22.00 10.39
C LYS A 219 14.24 -20.68 10.98
N PHE A 220 14.02 -20.48 12.28
CA PHE A 220 14.30 -19.22 12.94
C PHE A 220 14.72 -19.43 14.40
N GLY A 221 15.81 -18.81 14.81
CA GLY A 221 16.39 -18.95 16.16
C GLY A 221 15.68 -18.11 17.24
N GLU A 222 16.21 -18.20 18.46
CA GLU A 222 15.71 -17.45 19.61
C GLU A 222 16.17 -15.98 19.62
N ASN A 223 17.37 -15.70 19.08
CA ASN A 223 17.89 -14.35 18.92
C ASN A 223 17.44 -13.78 17.58
N PHE A 224 16.84 -12.61 17.61
CA PHE A 224 16.35 -11.97 16.39
C PHE A 224 16.14 -10.48 16.58
N THR A 225 16.05 -9.79 15.45
CA THR A 225 15.51 -8.43 15.37
C THR A 225 14.59 -8.31 14.17
N VAL A 226 13.48 -7.63 14.35
CA VAL A 226 12.57 -7.22 13.29
C VAL A 226 12.69 -5.70 13.13
N ILE A 227 13.01 -5.25 11.92
CA ILE A 227 13.06 -3.82 11.53
C ILE A 227 11.87 -3.56 10.63
N LEU A 228 11.13 -2.48 10.87
CA LEU A 228 9.88 -2.18 10.18
C LEU A 228 9.78 -0.69 9.82
N ASP A 229 9.13 -0.40 8.71
CA ASP A 229 8.39 0.85 8.51
C ASP A 229 6.93 0.47 8.36
N PHE A 230 6.26 0.44 9.49
CA PHE A 230 4.92 -0.10 9.65
C PHE A 230 4.08 0.83 10.50
N LYS A 231 2.81 1.00 10.12
CA LYS A 231 1.85 1.79 10.88
C LYS A 231 0.43 1.25 10.71
N PHE A 232 -0.43 1.56 11.68
CA PHE A 232 -1.86 1.37 11.55
C PHE A 232 -2.52 2.66 11.02
N PRO A 233 -3.29 2.60 9.94
CA PRO A 233 -4.22 3.67 9.58
C PRO A 233 -5.23 3.92 10.71
N VAL A 234 -5.53 5.19 10.98
CA VAL A 234 -6.31 5.58 12.17
C VAL A 234 -7.81 5.21 12.06
N LYS A 235 -8.28 4.76 10.90
CA LYS A 235 -9.70 4.75 10.54
C LYS A 235 -10.49 3.49 10.92
N LYS A 236 -9.85 2.37 11.20
CA LYS A 236 -10.54 1.10 11.48
C LYS A 236 -9.99 0.40 12.71
N ILE A 237 -10.86 -0.42 13.32
CA ILE A 237 -10.47 -1.38 14.35
C ILE A 237 -9.53 -2.38 13.71
N SER A 238 -8.30 -2.42 14.19
CA SER A 238 -7.32 -3.36 13.68
C SER A 238 -6.97 -4.38 14.75
N TYR A 239 -6.79 -5.62 14.34
CA TYR A 239 -6.28 -6.66 15.23
C TYR A 239 -4.77 -6.80 15.07
N CYS A 240 -4.31 -7.62 14.14
CA CYS A 240 -2.89 -7.91 13.96
C CYS A 240 -2.43 -7.43 12.57
N GLY A 241 -1.54 -6.44 12.54
CA GLY A 241 -0.99 -5.93 11.29
C GLY A 241 0.30 -6.60 10.86
N PHE A 242 1.12 -7.05 11.82
CA PHE A 242 2.36 -7.79 11.57
C PHE A 242 2.49 -8.93 12.59
N ASP A 243 2.76 -10.14 12.11
CA ASP A 243 3.00 -11.30 12.94
C ASP A 243 4.20 -12.10 12.41
N LEU A 244 5.16 -12.29 13.27
CA LEU A 244 6.24 -13.25 13.11
C LEU A 244 5.91 -14.41 14.06
N SER A 245 5.18 -15.37 13.59
CA SER A 245 4.50 -16.41 14.36
C SER A 245 5.30 -16.91 15.55
N SER A 246 4.71 -16.90 16.73
CA SER A 246 5.30 -17.30 18.02
C SER A 246 6.40 -16.37 18.54
N LYS A 247 6.89 -15.41 17.80
CA LYS A 247 8.00 -14.52 18.19
C LYS A 247 7.55 -13.09 18.48
N VAL A 248 7.01 -12.42 17.48
CA VAL A 248 6.58 -11.01 17.57
C VAL A 248 5.23 -10.85 16.91
N ARG A 249 4.33 -10.13 17.58
CA ARG A 249 3.09 -9.64 16.98
C ARG A 249 2.93 -8.16 17.27
N ILE A 250 2.55 -7.40 16.24
CA ILE A 250 2.18 -5.99 16.37
C ILE A 250 0.70 -5.87 16.08
N GLN A 251 -0.06 -5.44 17.06
CA GLN A 251 -1.52 -5.38 17.01
C GLN A 251 -2.04 -4.04 17.51
N ASN A 252 -3.12 -3.57 16.91
CA ASN A 252 -3.90 -2.45 17.44
C ASN A 252 -5.15 -3.01 18.13
N ILE A 253 -5.49 -2.46 19.29
CA ILE A 253 -6.70 -2.82 20.02
C ILE A 253 -7.53 -1.55 20.14
N GLN A 254 -8.76 -1.60 19.62
CA GLN A 254 -9.67 -0.45 19.62
C GLN A 254 -9.74 0.22 20.99
N GLY A 255 -9.56 1.55 21.01
CA GLY A 255 -9.62 2.36 22.23
C GLY A 255 -8.44 2.19 23.18
N SER A 256 -7.48 1.30 22.88
CA SER A 256 -6.36 1.00 23.76
C SER A 256 -4.98 1.33 23.16
N GLY A 257 -4.84 1.35 21.83
CA GLY A 257 -3.61 1.69 21.12
C GLY A 257 -2.82 0.48 20.58
N VAL A 258 -1.57 0.72 20.20
CA VAL A 258 -0.68 -0.28 19.61
C VAL A 258 0.02 -1.10 20.68
N TYR A 259 -0.07 -2.42 20.55
CA TYR A 259 0.61 -3.38 21.39
C TYR A 259 1.67 -4.15 20.61
N VAL A 260 2.83 -4.31 21.22
CA VAL A 260 3.80 -5.31 20.79
C VAL A 260 3.70 -6.51 21.72
N VAL A 261 3.52 -7.70 21.13
CA VAL A 261 3.55 -8.98 21.83
C VAL A 261 4.87 -9.65 21.51
N LEU A 262 5.66 -10.00 22.52
CA LEU A 262 6.95 -10.66 22.37
C LEU A 262 6.92 -11.98 23.12
N LYS A 263 7.00 -13.10 22.37
CA LYS A 263 6.98 -14.46 22.93
C LYS A 263 5.83 -14.70 23.96
N GLY A 264 4.66 -14.05 23.70
CA GLY A 264 3.45 -14.18 24.53
C GLY A 264 3.19 -13.05 25.53
N ASN A 265 4.19 -12.30 25.95
CA ASN A 265 3.99 -11.11 26.77
C ASN A 265 3.74 -9.88 25.91
N LYS A 266 2.94 -8.92 26.39
CA LYS A 266 2.56 -7.72 25.65
C LYS A 266 2.86 -6.44 26.41
N THR A 267 3.17 -5.37 25.66
CA THR A 267 3.28 -4.01 26.19
C THR A 267 2.60 -3.01 25.26
N LEU A 268 2.06 -1.95 25.83
CA LEU A 268 1.47 -0.83 25.08
C LEU A 268 2.59 0.10 24.62
N ILE A 269 2.54 0.49 23.35
CA ILE A 269 3.42 1.49 22.76
C ILE A 269 2.60 2.76 22.53
N PRO A 270 3.03 3.93 23.04
CA PRO A 270 2.29 5.19 22.88
C PRO A 270 2.20 5.68 21.42
N SER A 271 3.04 5.15 20.53
CA SER A 271 3.08 5.49 19.12
C SER A 271 2.28 4.51 18.26
N ASN A 272 1.74 4.99 17.13
CA ASN A 272 1.14 4.16 16.08
C ASN A 272 2.18 3.54 15.14
N VAL A 273 3.46 3.82 15.35
CA VAL A 273 4.57 3.37 14.51
C VAL A 273 5.55 2.56 15.34
N VAL A 274 5.90 1.37 14.83
CA VAL A 274 6.96 0.54 15.39
C VAL A 274 8.06 0.43 14.34
N ARG A 275 9.31 0.77 14.74
CA ARG A 275 10.52 0.71 13.89
C ARG A 275 11.33 -0.56 14.10
N ALA A 276 11.46 -1.00 15.33
CA ALA A 276 12.20 -2.22 15.62
C ALA A 276 11.70 -2.95 16.87
N VAL A 277 11.83 -4.27 16.84
CA VAL A 277 11.60 -5.17 17.98
C VAL A 277 12.75 -6.16 18.05
N THR A 278 13.41 -6.27 19.19
CA THR A 278 14.49 -7.24 19.43
C THR A 278 14.02 -8.39 20.32
N SER A 279 14.65 -9.54 20.19
CA SER A 279 14.40 -10.72 21.05
C SER A 279 14.69 -10.48 22.52
N GLU A 280 15.50 -9.48 22.85
CA GLU A 280 15.84 -9.04 24.20
C GLU A 280 14.79 -8.14 24.84
N GLY A 281 13.72 -7.82 24.11
CA GLY A 281 12.61 -7.02 24.63
C GLY A 281 12.73 -5.52 24.42
N LYS A 282 13.61 -5.07 23.54
CA LYS A 282 13.67 -3.68 23.13
C LYS A 282 12.72 -3.43 21.99
N VAL A 283 11.89 -2.37 22.12
CA VAL A 283 10.97 -1.88 21.09
C VAL A 283 11.28 -0.42 20.85
N TYR A 284 11.30 -0.01 19.58
CA TYR A 284 11.60 1.36 19.18
C TYR A 284 10.46 1.92 18.31
N ASP A 285 10.05 3.16 18.61
CA ASP A 285 9.06 3.91 17.83
C ASP A 285 9.69 4.70 16.66
N GLU A 286 8.91 5.58 16.01
CA GLU A 286 9.35 6.43 14.90
C GLU A 286 10.47 7.42 15.26
N ASN A 287 10.57 7.81 16.52
CA ASN A 287 11.57 8.72 17.05
C ASN A 287 12.75 7.99 17.71
N TRP A 288 12.78 6.66 17.61
CA TRP A 288 13.75 5.80 18.28
C TRP A 288 13.70 5.89 19.80
N ASN A 289 12.56 6.26 20.38
CA ASN A 289 12.33 6.10 21.81
C ASN A 289 12.26 4.61 22.13
N GLU A 290 12.91 4.23 23.24
CA GLU A 290 13.00 2.84 23.68
C GLU A 290 11.91 2.50 24.68
N TYR A 291 11.24 1.39 24.43
CA TYR A 291 10.29 0.74 25.33
C TYR A 291 10.78 -0.66 25.65
N ASN A 292 10.54 -1.11 26.86
CA ASN A 292 10.99 -2.41 27.32
C ASN A 292 9.79 -3.36 27.50
N ILE A 293 9.94 -4.57 27.02
CA ILE A 293 9.01 -5.66 27.23
C ILE A 293 9.78 -6.89 27.74
N VAL A 294 9.34 -7.48 28.82
CA VAL A 294 9.89 -8.76 29.25
C VAL A 294 9.44 -9.84 28.28
N PRO A 295 10.36 -10.54 27.57
CA PRO A 295 9.96 -11.61 26.67
C PRO A 295 9.25 -12.73 27.43
N GLY A 296 8.19 -13.28 26.83
CA GLY A 296 7.52 -14.47 27.37
C GLY A 296 8.30 -15.76 27.10
N ASN A 297 7.68 -16.89 27.38
CA ASN A 297 8.32 -18.20 27.32
C ASN A 297 7.96 -19.02 26.07
N ILE A 298 7.23 -18.42 25.10
CA ILE A 298 6.91 -19.13 23.85
C ILE A 298 8.18 -19.30 23.03
N SER A 299 8.54 -20.53 22.76
CA SER A 299 9.71 -20.92 21.97
C SER A 299 9.29 -21.75 20.77
N SER A 300 9.90 -21.48 19.62
CA SER A 300 9.72 -22.22 18.38
C SER A 300 10.96 -22.06 17.51
N ASN A 301 11.40 -23.16 16.89
CA ASN A 301 12.49 -23.13 15.92
C ASN A 301 12.03 -22.79 14.49
N TYR A 302 10.74 -22.56 14.31
CA TYR A 302 10.12 -22.22 13.04
C TYR A 302 9.22 -21.00 13.19
N THR A 303 9.14 -20.21 12.13
CA THR A 303 8.25 -19.05 12.05
C THR A 303 7.77 -18.84 10.62
N MET A 304 6.80 -17.98 10.46
CA MET A 304 6.34 -17.42 9.19
C MET A 304 6.04 -15.95 9.39
N VAL A 305 6.10 -15.18 8.32
CA VAL A 305 5.68 -13.77 8.32
C VAL A 305 4.24 -13.70 7.85
N ASN A 306 3.41 -13.00 8.61
CA ASN A 306 2.04 -12.64 8.23
C ASN A 306 1.90 -11.11 8.30
N LEU A 307 1.29 -10.51 7.27
CA LEU A 307 0.89 -9.10 7.26
C LEU A 307 -0.62 -9.00 7.05
N GLY A 308 -1.25 -8.10 7.78
CA GLY A 308 -2.69 -7.88 7.75
C GLY A 308 -3.53 -8.96 8.42
N PHE A 309 -2.90 -10.00 9.03
CA PHE A 309 -3.56 -11.22 9.46
C PHE A 309 -2.78 -11.89 10.59
N ASP A 310 -3.47 -12.51 11.55
CA ASP A 310 -2.87 -13.14 12.73
C ASP A 310 -2.81 -14.68 12.68
N GLY A 311 -3.18 -15.28 11.55
CA GLY A 311 -3.27 -16.72 11.41
C GLY A 311 -4.62 -17.34 11.87
N SER A 312 -5.51 -16.54 12.50
CA SER A 312 -6.77 -17.01 13.09
C SER A 312 -8.02 -16.27 12.59
N ASN A 313 -8.00 -15.77 11.35
CA ASN A 313 -9.09 -14.98 10.74
C ASN A 313 -9.35 -13.61 11.38
N GLN A 314 -8.35 -13.02 12.04
CA GLN A 314 -8.38 -11.63 12.49
C GLN A 314 -7.54 -10.79 11.54
N PHE A 315 -8.21 -9.91 10.79
CA PHE A 315 -7.61 -9.06 9.77
C PHE A 315 -7.46 -7.63 10.28
N ALA A 316 -6.37 -6.98 9.87
CA ALA A 316 -6.06 -5.62 10.24
C ALA A 316 -5.88 -4.72 9.04
N GLU A 317 -6.41 -3.51 9.09
CA GLU A 317 -5.96 -2.43 8.22
C GLU A 317 -4.57 -1.99 8.68
N SER A 318 -3.57 -2.19 7.83
CA SER A 318 -2.19 -1.87 8.13
C SER A 318 -1.45 -1.36 6.90
N ALA A 319 -0.43 -0.55 7.10
CA ALA A 319 0.43 -0.04 6.04
C ALA A 319 1.88 -0.42 6.34
N THR A 320 2.50 -1.19 5.43
CA THR A 320 3.89 -1.66 5.56
C THR A 320 4.71 -1.20 4.37
N LYS A 321 5.73 -0.37 4.63
CA LYS A 321 6.65 0.13 3.61
C LYS A 321 7.83 -0.82 3.41
N LEU A 322 8.40 -1.28 4.51
CA LEU A 322 9.52 -2.22 4.51
C LEU A 322 9.49 -3.11 5.75
N ALA A 323 10.11 -4.28 5.61
CA ALA A 323 10.41 -5.16 6.73
C ALA A 323 11.76 -5.84 6.51
N GLY A 324 12.55 -5.93 7.57
CA GLY A 324 13.82 -6.67 7.62
C GLY A 324 13.85 -7.58 8.84
N ILE A 325 14.23 -8.84 8.66
CA ILE A 325 14.28 -9.84 9.71
C ILE A 325 15.70 -10.37 9.83
N TYR A 326 16.27 -10.30 11.03
CA TYR A 326 17.64 -10.67 11.35
C TYR A 326 17.67 -11.80 12.37
N SER A 327 18.66 -12.69 12.26
CA SER A 327 18.90 -13.83 13.18
C SER A 327 19.75 -13.46 14.41
N SER A 328 19.83 -12.18 14.76
CA SER A 328 20.56 -11.67 15.92
C SER A 328 19.78 -10.57 16.63
N ALA A 329 19.99 -10.41 17.92
CA ALA A 329 19.54 -9.22 18.63
C ALA A 329 20.49 -8.07 18.30
N LEU A 330 19.97 -7.06 17.58
CA LEU A 330 20.73 -5.88 17.19
C LEU A 330 20.66 -4.81 18.32
N SER A 331 21.75 -4.09 18.50
CA SER A 331 21.77 -2.87 19.32
C SER A 331 20.93 -1.76 18.66
N LYS A 332 20.60 -0.71 19.40
CA LYS A 332 19.86 0.46 18.88
C LYS A 332 20.53 1.06 17.64
N ASP A 333 21.84 1.27 17.69
CA ASP A 333 22.60 1.86 16.58
C ASP A 333 22.59 0.97 15.33
N GLU A 334 22.67 -0.34 15.52
CA GLU A 334 22.54 -1.31 14.41
C GLU A 334 21.12 -1.32 13.86
N CYS A 335 20.08 -1.21 14.71
CA CYS A 335 18.70 -1.07 14.26
C CYS A 335 18.50 0.19 13.38
N ILE A 336 19.05 1.34 13.80
CA ILE A 336 19.02 2.59 13.03
C ILE A 336 19.75 2.43 11.69
N LYS A 337 20.94 1.85 11.68
CA LYS A 337 21.70 1.58 10.45
C LYS A 337 20.94 0.64 9.51
N ALA A 338 20.35 -0.44 10.05
CA ALA A 338 19.56 -1.39 9.28
C ALA A 338 18.31 -0.73 8.67
N TYR A 339 17.59 0.07 9.44
CA TYR A 339 16.43 0.81 8.97
C TYR A 339 16.80 1.78 7.83
N ASN A 340 17.84 2.59 8.01
CA ASN A 340 18.31 3.52 6.99
C ASN A 340 18.71 2.81 5.70
N TYR A 341 19.40 1.67 5.81
CA TYR A 341 19.72 0.84 4.66
C TYR A 341 18.46 0.34 3.93
N LEU A 342 17.49 -0.20 4.67
CA LEU A 342 16.24 -0.69 4.08
C LEU A 342 15.46 0.40 3.33
N GLN A 343 15.53 1.66 3.79
CA GLN A 343 14.91 2.82 3.12
C GLN A 343 15.52 3.13 1.75
N THR A 344 16.75 2.73 1.48
CA THR A 344 17.41 2.97 0.18
C THR A 344 17.05 1.93 -0.88
N LEU A 345 16.42 0.83 -0.48
CA LEU A 345 16.15 -0.30 -1.35
C LEU A 345 14.85 -0.08 -2.11
N LYS A 346 14.95 -0.05 -3.45
CA LYS A 346 13.78 -0.08 -4.32
C LYS A 346 13.36 -1.52 -4.59
N ALA A 347 12.07 -1.74 -4.72
CA ALA A 347 11.57 -2.94 -5.35
C ALA A 347 11.95 -2.87 -6.85
N LYS A 348 12.85 -3.72 -7.29
CA LYS A 348 13.17 -3.91 -8.72
C LYS A 348 12.45 -5.14 -9.22
#